data_962fd69876ec5a9462dd5602ce6c3573
#
_entry.id   962fd69876ec5a9462dd5602ce6c3573
#
_cell.length_a   1.000
_cell.length_b   1.000
_cell.length_c   1.000
_cell.angle_alpha   90.00
_cell.angle_beta   90.00
_cell.angle_gamma   90.00
#
_symmetry.space_group_name_H-M   'P 1'
#
loop_
_entity.id
_entity.type
_entity.pdbx_description
1 polymer ?
#
loop_
_entity_poly.entity_id
_entity_poly.type
_entity_poly.pdbx_seq_one_letter_code
_entity_poly.pdbx_strand_id
1 'polypeptide(L)'
;MSVVARQSFKYSIIGYLGFLLGTVSAIFIFPFDMVFYGKLRFVLSATLMLVPFVVFGLSYSNVYFFGKAKEEGKHQNLFSLSLVGVGINFLIFLLGFYAFFYIFSSFQEDSELWDMKRLILPMVLVMSLSAVFNRYISNFKRIVVPNIFENIFPKLANLGAFSLFFFLGASEKISYAFFLGVFVLGLIG
;
A
#
# COMPACT_ATOMS: atom_id res chain seq x y z
N MET A 1 24.66 -13.60 -18.68
CA MET A 1 24.00 -12.41 -18.09
C MET A 1 24.18 -12.44 -16.58
N SER A 2 24.58 -11.32 -15.96
CA SER A 2 24.65 -11.22 -14.51
C SER A 2 23.24 -11.34 -13.90
N VAL A 3 23.13 -11.84 -12.66
CA VAL A 3 21.84 -11.94 -11.94
C VAL A 3 21.14 -10.59 -11.87
N VAL A 4 21.91 -9.52 -11.70
CA VAL A 4 21.41 -8.13 -11.65
C VAL A 4 20.76 -7.73 -12.97
N ALA A 5 21.41 -7.97 -14.12
CA ALA A 5 20.86 -7.62 -15.43
C ALA A 5 19.51 -8.34 -15.71
N ARG A 6 19.41 -9.62 -15.34
CA ARG A 6 18.17 -10.40 -15.49
C ARG A 6 17.04 -9.88 -14.58
N GLN A 7 17.37 -9.48 -13.35
CA GLN A 7 16.41 -8.91 -12.41
C GLN A 7 15.93 -7.52 -12.90
N SER A 8 16.85 -6.67 -13.37
CA SER A 8 16.52 -5.35 -13.89
C SER A 8 15.62 -5.42 -15.13
N PHE A 9 15.87 -6.37 -16.04
CA PHE A 9 15.03 -6.58 -17.21
C PHE A 9 13.59 -6.99 -16.82
N LYS A 10 13.46 -7.94 -15.90
CA LYS A 10 12.14 -8.35 -15.37
C LYS A 10 11.42 -7.20 -14.66
N TYR A 11 12.17 -6.41 -13.88
CA TYR A 11 11.65 -5.22 -13.20
C TYR A 11 11.05 -4.22 -14.21
N SER A 12 11.77 -3.94 -15.31
CA SER A 12 11.29 -3.04 -16.35
C SER A 12 10.03 -3.55 -17.04
N ILE A 13 9.96 -4.85 -17.38
CA ILE A 13 8.76 -5.45 -18.00
C ILE A 13 7.54 -5.26 -17.08
N ILE A 14 7.67 -5.55 -15.79
CA ILE A 14 6.58 -5.39 -14.82
C ILE A 14 6.15 -3.93 -14.72
N GLY A 15 7.10 -3.00 -14.69
CA GLY A 15 6.82 -1.56 -14.70
C GLY A 15 6.02 -1.13 -15.93
N TYR A 16 6.44 -1.58 -17.13
CA TYR A 16 5.71 -1.29 -18.38
C TYR A 16 4.31 -1.91 -18.41
N LEU A 17 4.16 -3.17 -18.00
CA LEU A 17 2.85 -3.82 -17.91
C LEU A 17 1.93 -3.07 -16.95
N GLY A 18 2.45 -2.68 -15.79
CA GLY A 18 1.70 -1.86 -14.85
C GLY A 18 1.33 -0.49 -15.43
N PHE A 19 2.25 0.17 -16.15
CA PHE A 19 1.97 1.44 -16.81
C PHE A 19 0.85 1.29 -17.85
N LEU A 20 0.95 0.29 -18.75
CA LEU A 20 -0.07 0.01 -19.76
C LEU A 20 -1.44 -0.27 -19.14
N LEU A 21 -1.48 -1.13 -18.11
CA LEU A 21 -2.73 -1.44 -17.40
C LEU A 21 -3.36 -0.17 -16.82
N GLY A 22 -2.57 0.67 -16.16
CA GLY A 22 -3.04 1.93 -15.59
C GLY A 22 -3.54 2.91 -16.65
N THR A 23 -2.80 3.07 -17.75
CA THR A 23 -3.14 4.00 -18.83
C THR A 23 -4.42 3.56 -19.55
N VAL A 24 -4.52 2.28 -19.93
CA VAL A 24 -5.71 1.73 -20.61
C VAL A 24 -6.94 1.88 -19.71
N SER A 25 -6.80 1.55 -18.43
CA SER A 25 -7.90 1.72 -17.47
C SER A 25 -8.34 3.17 -17.31
N ALA A 26 -7.36 4.11 -17.25
CA ALA A 26 -7.64 5.53 -17.09
C ALA A 26 -8.36 6.15 -18.30
N ILE A 27 -8.05 5.67 -19.50
CA ILE A 27 -8.64 6.23 -20.74
C ILE A 27 -10.00 5.59 -21.06
N PHE A 28 -10.12 4.27 -20.89
CA PHE A 28 -11.28 3.53 -21.42
C PHE A 28 -12.26 3.06 -20.35
N ILE A 29 -11.87 2.97 -19.07
CA ILE A 29 -12.71 2.35 -18.03
C ILE A 29 -13.16 3.39 -17.00
N PHE A 30 -12.24 4.11 -16.40
CA PHE A 30 -12.55 5.03 -15.30
C PHE A 30 -13.40 6.26 -15.69
N PRO A 31 -13.43 6.75 -16.96
CA PRO A 31 -14.32 7.83 -17.35
C PRO A 31 -15.81 7.51 -17.25
N PHE A 32 -16.20 6.23 -17.16
CA PHE A 32 -17.61 5.84 -17.00
C PHE A 32 -18.21 6.29 -15.67
N ASP A 33 -17.40 6.37 -14.60
CA ASP A 33 -17.80 6.92 -13.30
C ASP A 33 -16.59 7.58 -12.61
N MET A 34 -16.40 8.85 -12.91
CA MET A 34 -15.30 9.64 -12.34
C MET A 34 -15.44 9.89 -10.85
N VAL A 35 -16.69 9.90 -10.32
CA VAL A 35 -16.95 10.15 -8.90
C VAL A 35 -16.46 8.96 -8.07
N PHE A 36 -16.86 7.75 -8.43
CA PHE A 36 -16.41 6.54 -7.74
C PHE A 36 -14.90 6.32 -7.89
N TYR A 37 -14.37 6.53 -9.09
CA TYR A 37 -12.91 6.48 -9.30
C TYR A 37 -12.17 7.51 -8.47
N GLY A 38 -12.69 8.73 -8.36
CA GLY A 38 -12.15 9.80 -7.52
C GLY A 38 -12.04 9.36 -6.06
N LYS A 39 -13.09 8.73 -5.50
CA LYS A 39 -13.09 8.17 -4.15
C LYS A 39 -11.98 7.13 -3.95
N LEU A 40 -11.81 6.17 -4.88
CA LEU A 40 -10.74 5.16 -4.81
C LEU A 40 -9.35 5.80 -4.85
N ARG A 41 -9.15 6.80 -5.72
CA ARG A 41 -7.88 7.54 -5.83
C ARG A 41 -7.60 8.38 -4.60
N PHE A 42 -8.61 9.01 -4.03
CA PHE A 42 -8.48 9.75 -2.78
C PHE A 42 -8.01 8.84 -1.65
N VAL A 43 -8.67 7.68 -1.45
CA VAL A 43 -8.28 6.69 -0.45
C VAL A 43 -6.83 6.27 -0.61
N LEU A 44 -6.41 5.92 -1.84
CA LEU A 44 -5.04 5.50 -2.11
C LEU A 44 -4.04 6.62 -1.82
N SER A 45 -4.33 7.84 -2.28
CA SER A 45 -3.44 9.00 -2.10
C SER A 45 -3.33 9.40 -0.63
N ALA A 46 -4.46 9.45 0.10
CA ALA A 46 -4.47 9.71 1.54
C ALA A 46 -3.68 8.64 2.30
N THR A 47 -3.87 7.36 1.95
CA THR A 47 -3.11 6.26 2.53
C THR A 47 -1.61 6.43 2.32
N LEU A 48 -1.17 6.69 1.07
CA LEU A 48 0.24 6.89 0.75
C LEU A 48 0.86 8.07 1.49
N MET A 49 0.09 9.13 1.73
CA MET A 49 0.52 10.28 2.52
C MET A 49 0.68 9.95 4.01
N LEU A 50 -0.14 9.04 4.54
CA LEU A 50 -0.16 8.69 5.96
C LEU A 50 0.83 7.56 6.32
N VAL A 51 1.13 6.65 5.39
CA VAL A 51 2.07 5.53 5.59
C VAL A 51 3.43 5.95 6.18
N PRO A 52 4.10 7.04 5.74
CA PRO A 52 5.38 7.46 6.30
C PRO A 52 5.33 7.74 7.81
N PHE A 53 4.22 8.22 8.35
CA PHE A 53 4.05 8.47 9.78
C PHE A 53 4.02 7.18 10.60
N VAL A 54 3.50 6.08 10.03
CA VAL A 54 3.43 4.77 10.67
C VAL A 54 4.74 4.01 10.50
N VAL A 55 5.31 4.01 9.30
CA VAL A 55 6.59 3.33 9.02
C VAL A 55 7.75 3.99 9.76
N PHE A 56 7.75 5.31 9.89
CA PHE A 56 8.72 6.12 10.65
C PHE A 56 10.18 5.69 10.46
N GLY A 57 10.59 5.40 9.23
CA GLY A 57 11.95 4.99 8.90
C GLY A 57 12.30 3.52 9.17
N LEU A 58 11.42 2.71 9.77
CA LEU A 58 11.69 1.29 10.09
C LEU A 58 12.06 0.46 8.87
N SER A 59 11.47 0.73 7.71
CA SER A 59 11.80 0.04 6.47
C SER A 59 13.24 0.33 6.01
N TYR A 60 13.73 1.56 6.18
CA TYR A 60 15.11 1.95 5.86
C TYR A 60 16.11 1.42 6.89
N SER A 61 15.76 1.45 8.18
CA SER A 61 16.57 0.85 9.25
C SER A 61 16.79 -0.63 8.99
N ASN A 62 15.76 -1.34 8.52
CA ASN A 62 15.87 -2.74 8.14
C ASN A 62 16.94 -2.97 7.06
N VAL A 63 16.98 -2.12 6.02
CA VAL A 63 18.00 -2.22 4.96
C VAL A 63 19.40 -1.91 5.52
N TYR A 64 19.52 -0.85 6.31
CA TYR A 64 20.81 -0.40 6.85
C TYR A 64 21.47 -1.43 7.77
N PHE A 65 20.70 -2.02 8.69
CA PHE A 65 21.23 -2.98 9.66
C PHE A 65 21.22 -4.43 9.16
N PHE A 66 20.63 -4.72 7.99
CA PHE A 66 20.47 -6.08 7.49
C PHE A 66 21.81 -6.82 7.34
N GLY A 67 22.84 -6.17 6.80
CA GLY A 67 24.16 -6.79 6.59
C GLY A 67 24.73 -7.32 7.90
N LYS A 68 24.82 -6.46 8.92
CA LYS A 68 25.33 -6.82 10.26
C LYS A 68 24.46 -7.90 10.93
N ALA A 69 23.13 -7.71 10.89
CA ALA A 69 22.20 -8.69 11.49
C ALA A 69 22.26 -10.05 10.81
N LYS A 70 22.55 -10.10 9.51
CA LYS A 70 22.73 -11.35 8.75
C LYS A 70 24.02 -12.05 9.13
N GLU A 71 25.13 -11.35 9.30
CA GLU A 71 26.42 -11.89 9.77
C GLU A 71 26.28 -12.51 11.16
N GLU A 72 25.50 -11.89 12.04
CA GLU A 72 25.18 -12.38 13.39
C GLU A 72 24.08 -13.47 13.43
N GLY A 73 23.47 -13.83 12.29
CA GLY A 73 22.34 -14.77 12.24
C GLY A 73 21.01 -14.21 12.79
N LYS A 74 20.92 -12.90 13.04
CA LYS A 74 19.79 -12.24 13.71
C LYS A 74 18.87 -11.44 12.77
N HIS A 75 18.95 -11.64 11.46
CA HIS A 75 18.17 -10.87 10.48
C HIS A 75 16.64 -11.08 10.64
N GLN A 76 16.22 -12.26 11.14
CA GLN A 76 14.80 -12.51 11.44
C GLN A 76 14.31 -11.68 12.63
N ASN A 77 15.16 -11.52 13.66
CA ASN A 77 14.83 -10.68 14.81
C ASN A 77 14.70 -9.20 14.42
N LEU A 78 15.57 -8.72 13.53
CA LEU A 78 15.47 -7.37 12.98
C LEU A 78 14.15 -7.16 12.22
N PHE A 79 13.74 -8.14 11.43
CA PHE A 79 12.48 -8.10 10.71
C PHE A 79 11.29 -8.11 11.66
N SER A 80 11.25 -9.02 12.64
CA SER A 80 10.19 -9.10 13.65
C SER A 80 10.09 -7.80 14.46
N LEU A 81 11.23 -7.21 14.85
CA LEU A 81 11.29 -5.93 15.54
C LEU A 81 10.67 -4.79 14.70
N SER A 82 10.96 -4.80 13.39
CA SER A 82 10.39 -3.81 12.47
C SER A 82 8.87 -3.95 12.35
N LEU A 83 8.33 -5.18 12.33
CA LEU A 83 6.88 -5.42 12.30
C LEU A 83 6.20 -4.97 13.59
N VAL A 84 6.77 -5.31 14.75
CA VAL A 84 6.27 -4.85 16.04
C VAL A 84 6.32 -3.32 16.13
N GLY A 85 7.41 -2.72 15.65
CA GLY A 85 7.57 -1.27 15.58
C GLY A 85 6.47 -0.59 14.75
N VAL A 86 6.14 -1.14 13.58
CA VAL A 86 5.00 -0.65 12.76
C VAL A 86 3.70 -0.77 13.52
N GLY A 87 3.46 -1.88 14.23
CA GLY A 87 2.26 -2.06 15.05
C GLY A 87 2.13 -0.99 16.15
N ILE A 88 3.20 -0.73 16.88
CA ILE A 88 3.24 0.30 17.94
C ILE A 88 3.02 1.70 17.33
N ASN A 89 3.75 2.04 16.27
CA ASN A 89 3.60 3.32 15.58
C ASN A 89 2.19 3.52 15.03
N PHE A 90 1.56 2.44 14.53
CA PHE A 90 0.18 2.51 14.06
C PHE A 90 -0.79 2.82 15.19
N LEU A 91 -0.62 2.23 16.38
CA LEU A 91 -1.44 2.57 17.56
C LEU A 91 -1.25 4.04 17.98
N ILE A 92 -0.02 4.52 18.00
CA ILE A 92 0.28 5.94 18.28
C ILE A 92 -0.36 6.83 17.22
N PHE A 93 -0.25 6.45 15.95
CA PHE A 93 -0.86 7.16 14.84
C PHE A 93 -2.40 7.21 14.98
N LEU A 94 -3.05 6.10 15.34
CA LEU A 94 -4.50 6.08 15.60
C LEU A 94 -4.89 7.04 16.71
N LEU A 95 -4.17 7.03 17.83
CA LEU A 95 -4.42 7.98 18.92
C LEU A 95 -4.30 9.42 18.44
N GLY A 96 -3.23 9.76 17.71
CA GLY A 96 -3.02 11.08 17.13
C GLY A 96 -4.12 11.46 16.12
N PHE A 97 -4.53 10.53 15.26
CA PHE A 97 -5.58 10.73 14.27
C PHE A 97 -6.92 11.08 14.93
N TYR A 98 -7.34 10.28 15.90
CA TYR A 98 -8.61 10.55 16.60
C TYR A 98 -8.53 11.78 17.51
N ALA A 99 -7.38 12.03 18.18
CA ALA A 99 -7.17 13.23 18.97
C ALA A 99 -7.24 14.51 18.10
N PHE A 100 -6.64 14.48 16.90
CA PHE A 100 -6.71 15.60 15.96
C PHE A 100 -8.17 15.94 15.60
N PHE A 101 -8.95 14.95 15.18
CA PHE A 101 -10.35 15.19 14.82
C PHE A 101 -11.25 15.53 16.01
N TYR A 102 -10.88 15.09 17.22
CA TYR A 102 -11.59 15.48 18.45
C TYR A 102 -11.32 16.96 18.82
N ILE A 103 -10.05 17.38 18.75
CA ILE A 103 -9.66 18.77 19.05
C ILE A 103 -10.20 19.74 17.99
N PHE A 104 -10.14 19.35 16.74
CA PHE A 104 -10.57 20.14 15.59
C PHE A 104 -11.89 19.61 15.02
N SER A 105 -12.95 19.59 15.84
CA SER A 105 -14.25 19.02 15.48
C SER A 105 -14.89 19.67 14.24
N SER A 106 -14.64 20.96 13.98
CA SER A 106 -15.08 21.65 12.77
C SER A 106 -14.51 21.06 11.47
N PHE A 107 -13.32 20.44 11.50
CA PHE A 107 -12.78 19.74 10.34
C PHE A 107 -13.40 18.35 10.12
N GLN A 108 -14.15 17.83 11.10
CA GLN A 108 -14.77 16.52 11.01
C GLN A 108 -15.96 16.52 10.06
N GLU A 109 -16.75 17.60 10.06
CA GLU A 109 -18.00 17.70 9.31
C GLU A 109 -17.77 17.80 7.80
N ASP A 110 -16.66 18.42 7.36
CA ASP A 110 -16.34 18.65 5.93
C ASP A 110 -15.20 17.78 5.40
N SER A 111 -14.75 16.76 6.16
CA SER A 111 -13.55 16.00 5.82
C SER A 111 -13.84 14.64 5.20
N GLU A 112 -13.60 14.49 3.88
CA GLU A 112 -13.62 13.18 3.21
C GLU A 112 -12.67 12.15 3.88
N LEU A 113 -11.59 12.62 4.50
CA LEU A 113 -10.64 11.76 5.23
C LEU A 113 -11.31 11.13 6.45
N TRP A 114 -12.18 11.86 7.14
CA TRP A 114 -12.98 11.35 8.24
C TRP A 114 -14.05 10.36 7.77
N ASP A 115 -14.75 10.68 6.70
CA ASP A 115 -15.81 9.84 6.14
C ASP A 115 -15.27 8.50 5.66
N MET A 116 -14.09 8.53 5.02
CA MET A 116 -13.43 7.34 4.49
C MET A 116 -12.44 6.66 5.45
N LYS A 117 -12.38 7.07 6.73
CA LYS A 117 -11.45 6.51 7.73
C LYS A 117 -11.54 4.99 7.85
N ARG A 118 -12.73 4.41 7.70
CA ARG A 118 -12.94 2.96 7.80
C ARG A 118 -12.20 2.18 6.70
N LEU A 119 -11.88 2.82 5.59
CA LEU A 119 -11.12 2.22 4.51
C LEU A 119 -9.65 2.67 4.55
N ILE A 120 -9.40 3.94 4.84
CA ILE A 120 -8.05 4.52 4.87
C ILE A 120 -7.22 3.93 6.00
N LEU A 121 -7.73 3.84 7.23
CA LEU A 121 -6.94 3.37 8.37
C LEU A 121 -6.46 1.91 8.21
N PRO A 122 -7.30 0.93 7.83
CA PRO A 122 -6.81 -0.41 7.54
C PRO A 122 -5.80 -0.45 6.38
N MET A 123 -6.01 0.37 5.35
CA MET A 123 -5.07 0.45 4.23
C MET A 123 -3.72 1.03 4.65
N VAL A 124 -3.68 2.03 5.55
CA VAL A 124 -2.44 2.56 6.11
C VAL A 124 -1.66 1.46 6.82
N LEU A 125 -2.32 0.62 7.63
CA LEU A 125 -1.68 -0.50 8.29
C LEU A 125 -1.11 -1.51 7.29
N VAL A 126 -1.94 -1.98 6.35
CA VAL A 126 -1.55 -2.98 5.34
C VAL A 126 -0.38 -2.47 4.50
N MET A 127 -0.44 -1.24 4.02
CA MET A 127 0.63 -0.67 3.20
C MET A 127 1.91 -0.39 4.02
N SER A 128 1.80 -0.04 5.29
CA SER A 128 2.96 0.13 6.18
C SER A 128 3.68 -1.21 6.43
N LEU A 129 2.92 -2.28 6.67
CA LEU A 129 3.48 -3.63 6.76
C LEU A 129 4.12 -4.05 5.43
N SER A 130 3.42 -3.84 4.30
CA SER A 130 3.96 -4.14 2.96
C SER A 130 5.27 -3.40 2.68
N ALA A 131 5.42 -2.16 3.13
CA ALA A 131 6.67 -1.41 2.97
C ALA A 131 7.85 -2.07 3.70
N VAL A 132 7.64 -2.61 4.89
CA VAL A 132 8.68 -3.36 5.63
C VAL A 132 8.98 -4.70 4.96
N PHE A 133 7.95 -5.45 4.55
CA PHE A 133 8.12 -6.72 3.82
C PHE A 133 8.90 -6.53 2.51
N ASN A 134 8.51 -5.55 1.71
CA ASN A 134 9.15 -5.27 0.43
C ASN A 134 10.64 -4.92 0.59
N ARG A 135 10.99 -4.13 1.61
CA ARG A 135 12.40 -3.81 1.91
C ARG A 135 13.16 -5.01 2.42
N TYR A 136 12.56 -5.82 3.28
CA TYR A 136 13.19 -7.05 3.77
C TYR A 136 13.48 -8.04 2.63
N ILE A 137 12.51 -8.29 1.74
CA ILE A 137 12.67 -9.16 0.56
C ILE A 137 13.74 -8.61 -0.40
N SER A 138 13.79 -7.30 -0.59
CA SER A 138 14.79 -6.64 -1.44
C SER A 138 16.22 -6.87 -0.98
N ASN A 139 16.45 -7.04 0.33
CA ASN A 139 17.77 -7.35 0.89
C ASN A 139 18.32 -8.70 0.42
N PHE A 140 17.46 -9.62 -0.03
CA PHE A 140 17.85 -10.90 -0.65
C PHE A 140 18.06 -10.81 -2.17
N LYS A 141 18.22 -9.59 -2.70
CA LYS A 141 18.36 -9.31 -4.15
C LYS A 141 17.15 -9.74 -4.98
N ARG A 142 15.97 -9.85 -4.36
CA ARG A 142 14.69 -10.18 -5.02
C ARG A 142 13.86 -8.92 -5.22
N ILE A 143 14.29 -8.04 -6.15
CA ILE A 143 13.62 -6.76 -6.43
C ILE A 143 12.36 -6.87 -7.28
N VAL A 144 12.17 -7.99 -7.95
CA VAL A 144 11.03 -8.22 -8.87
C VAL A 144 9.72 -8.38 -8.10
N VAL A 145 9.74 -9.11 -6.98
CA VAL A 145 8.55 -9.38 -6.16
C VAL A 145 7.97 -8.09 -5.58
N PRO A 146 8.74 -7.24 -4.87
CA PRO A 146 8.25 -5.94 -4.42
C PRO A 146 7.66 -5.08 -5.54
N ASN A 147 8.29 -5.10 -6.73
CA ASN A 147 7.83 -4.32 -7.87
C ASN A 147 6.43 -4.73 -8.37
N ILE A 148 6.10 -6.02 -8.32
CA ILE A 148 4.75 -6.51 -8.66
C ILE A 148 3.73 -5.89 -7.70
N PHE A 149 4.00 -5.94 -6.40
CA PHE A 149 3.11 -5.41 -5.37
C PHE A 149 2.98 -3.89 -5.42
N GLU A 150 4.05 -3.18 -5.73
CA GLU A 150 4.04 -1.72 -5.81
C GLU A 150 3.42 -1.19 -7.12
N ASN A 151 3.57 -1.89 -8.24
CA ASN A 151 3.16 -1.37 -9.55
C ASN A 151 1.92 -2.03 -10.15
N ILE A 152 1.67 -3.31 -9.92
CA ILE A 152 0.54 -4.03 -10.52
C ILE A 152 -0.65 -4.08 -9.55
N PHE A 153 -0.44 -4.47 -8.31
CA PHE A 153 -1.52 -4.66 -7.34
C PHE A 153 -2.41 -3.43 -7.14
N PRO A 154 -1.89 -2.18 -6.98
CA PRO A 154 -2.76 -1.01 -6.86
C PRO A 154 -3.65 -0.76 -8.07
N LYS A 155 -3.16 -1.11 -9.27
CA LYS A 155 -3.93 -0.94 -10.51
C LYS A 155 -4.99 -2.01 -10.65
N LEU A 156 -4.67 -3.26 -10.30
CA LEU A 156 -5.65 -4.35 -10.23
C LEU A 156 -6.73 -4.08 -9.17
N ALA A 157 -6.35 -3.55 -8.01
CA ALA A 157 -7.29 -3.18 -6.97
C ALA A 157 -8.27 -2.10 -7.45
N ASN A 158 -7.75 -1.02 -8.07
CA ASN A 158 -8.57 0.03 -8.64
C ASN A 158 -9.49 -0.50 -9.75
N LEU A 159 -8.92 -1.23 -10.72
CA LEU A 159 -9.67 -1.76 -11.85
C LEU A 159 -10.73 -2.76 -11.41
N GLY A 160 -10.38 -3.69 -10.50
CA GLY A 160 -11.31 -4.69 -9.99
C GLY A 160 -12.43 -4.08 -9.17
N ALA A 161 -12.11 -3.17 -8.24
CA ALA A 161 -13.13 -2.47 -7.44
C ALA A 161 -14.07 -1.64 -8.29
N PHE A 162 -13.52 -0.92 -9.28
CA PHE A 162 -14.32 -0.15 -10.24
C PHE A 162 -15.22 -1.06 -11.08
N SER A 163 -14.68 -2.16 -11.61
CA SER A 163 -15.43 -3.11 -12.41
C SER A 163 -16.57 -3.77 -11.63
N LEU A 164 -16.33 -4.13 -10.38
CA LEU A 164 -17.36 -4.66 -9.48
C LEU A 164 -18.49 -3.65 -9.27
N PHE A 165 -18.15 -2.39 -9.02
CA PHE A 165 -19.13 -1.34 -8.81
C PHE A 165 -19.93 -1.05 -10.08
N PHE A 166 -19.25 -0.69 -11.17
CA PHE A 166 -19.87 -0.16 -12.37
C PHE A 166 -20.49 -1.24 -13.26
N PHE A 167 -19.76 -2.30 -13.57
CA PHE A 167 -20.25 -3.32 -14.53
C PHE A 167 -21.08 -4.42 -13.88
N LEU A 168 -20.78 -4.78 -12.63
CA LEU A 168 -21.51 -5.84 -11.92
C LEU A 168 -22.57 -5.30 -10.95
N GLY A 169 -22.73 -3.98 -10.83
CA GLY A 169 -23.74 -3.36 -9.98
C GLY A 169 -23.56 -3.64 -8.48
N ALA A 170 -22.34 -3.98 -8.04
CA ALA A 170 -22.06 -4.24 -6.63
C ALA A 170 -22.17 -2.94 -5.83
N SER A 171 -22.53 -3.06 -4.54
CA SER A 171 -22.54 -1.89 -3.66
C SER A 171 -21.14 -1.30 -3.46
N GLU A 172 -21.06 0.02 -3.18
CA GLU A 172 -19.77 0.66 -2.84
C GLU A 172 -19.01 -0.09 -1.73
N LYS A 173 -19.72 -0.61 -0.72
CA LYS A 173 -19.11 -1.35 0.39
C LYS A 173 -18.40 -2.62 -0.06
N ILE A 174 -18.99 -3.38 -0.97
CA ILE A 174 -18.39 -4.60 -1.53
C ILE A 174 -17.16 -4.24 -2.36
N SER A 175 -17.25 -3.19 -3.17
CA SER A 175 -16.15 -2.73 -4.01
C SER A 175 -14.98 -2.22 -3.17
N TYR A 176 -15.24 -1.52 -2.06
CA TYR A 176 -14.21 -1.10 -1.10
C TYR A 176 -13.59 -2.29 -0.35
N ALA A 177 -14.40 -3.29 0.01
CA ALA A 177 -13.88 -4.51 0.63
C ALA A 177 -12.97 -5.29 -0.32
N PHE A 178 -13.34 -5.38 -1.61
CA PHE A 178 -12.50 -5.96 -2.64
C PHE A 178 -11.19 -5.17 -2.81
N PHE A 179 -11.30 -3.84 -2.87
CA PHE A 179 -10.13 -2.95 -2.99
C PHE A 179 -9.12 -3.21 -1.86
N LEU A 180 -9.57 -3.19 -0.61
CA LEU A 180 -8.74 -3.51 0.55
C LEU A 180 -8.21 -4.95 0.49
N GLY A 181 -9.06 -5.91 0.11
CA GLY A 181 -8.72 -7.33 0.02
C GLY A 181 -7.55 -7.61 -0.91
N VAL A 182 -7.48 -6.92 -2.06
CA VAL A 182 -6.34 -7.05 -2.98
C VAL A 182 -5.03 -6.63 -2.33
N PHE A 183 -5.01 -5.55 -1.53
CA PHE A 183 -3.80 -5.13 -0.81
C PHE A 183 -3.43 -6.10 0.31
N VAL A 184 -4.42 -6.68 1.00
CA VAL A 184 -4.18 -7.72 2.02
C VAL A 184 -3.60 -8.98 1.38
N LEU A 185 -4.13 -9.40 0.23
CA LEU A 185 -3.56 -10.52 -0.53
C LEU A 185 -2.12 -10.23 -0.97
N GLY A 186 -1.85 -9.00 -1.38
CA GLY A 186 -0.50 -8.54 -1.69
C GLY A 186 0.48 -8.56 -0.52
N LEU A 187 -0.01 -8.56 0.71
CA LEU A 187 0.81 -8.69 1.91
C LEU A 187 1.19 -10.15 2.22
N ILE A 188 0.31 -11.10 1.86
CA ILE A 188 0.46 -12.53 2.19
C ILE A 188 1.25 -13.29 1.09
N GLY A 189 1.22 -12.85 -0.17
CA GLY A 189 1.86 -13.48 -1.32
C GLY A 189 3.26 -12.99 -1.58
#